data_178a77f662257843a2e99596febd7533
#
_entry.id   178a77f662257843a2e99596febd7533
#
_cell.length_a   1.000
_cell.length_b   1.000
_cell.length_c   1.000
_cell.angle_alpha   90.00
_cell.angle_beta   90.00
_cell.angle_gamma   90.00
#
_symmetry.space_group_name_H-M   'P 1'
#
loop_
_entity.id
_entity.type
_entity.pdbx_description
1 polymer ?
#
loop_
_entity_poly.entity_id
_entity_poly.type
_entity_poly.pdbx_seq_one_letter_code
_entity_poly.pdbx_strand_id
1 'polypeptide(L)'
;MKIGITCYPTYGGSGVVATELGIELAQRGHEVHFITYSQPFRLQGPQPNICYHEVEVSHYPLFDYPPYDLALASRMAEVAEIYDLDLLHVHYAIPHSVSAYLAHQMIAASGRRRPLPFVTTLHGTDITLVGLDRSYLPITRFSIEQSSGVTAISEYLRERTLQEFGVTNGIRVIHNFVNCDLYRRDPEWKERRREFAPDGERLLVHLSNFRPVKRVLDAIEIFDRVQKRLPARLMLIGDGPERSSAEWLAKEKGLHDRILFLGKQDKVNEKLATADVLLMPSQLESFGLAALEGMACEVVPVATQVGGVPELIEHGVTGFLAEVGDVDTMADYAIQVLSDENCLKKIGRAGREAAKARFSTERLIPQYEEFYREVLARAC
;
A
#
# COMPACT_ATOMS: atom_id res chain seq x y z
N MET A 1 19.92 -13.69 5.19
CA MET A 1 18.91 -14.08 6.20
C MET A 1 17.81 -14.87 5.52
N LYS A 2 17.16 -15.77 6.26
CA LYS A 2 15.97 -16.50 5.84
C LYS A 2 14.74 -15.89 6.52
N ILE A 3 13.87 -15.29 5.75
CA ILE A 3 12.81 -14.40 6.24
C ILE A 3 11.45 -14.95 5.85
N GLY A 4 10.59 -15.22 6.83
CA GLY A 4 9.19 -15.54 6.59
C GLY A 4 8.35 -14.27 6.49
N ILE A 5 7.64 -14.05 5.38
CA ILE A 5 6.76 -12.87 5.18
C ILE A 5 5.31 -13.31 5.13
N THR A 6 4.46 -12.66 5.94
CA THR A 6 3.01 -12.85 5.90
C THR A 6 2.28 -11.53 5.68
N CYS A 7 1.34 -11.54 4.75
CA CYS A 7 0.51 -10.39 4.40
C CYS A 7 -0.85 -10.83 3.86
N TYR A 8 -1.76 -9.90 3.65
CA TYR A 8 -2.93 -10.15 2.82
C TYR A 8 -2.52 -10.19 1.34
N PRO A 9 -2.66 -11.33 0.66
CA PRO A 9 -2.25 -11.49 -0.75
C PRO A 9 -3.25 -10.86 -1.72
N THR A 10 -3.65 -9.60 -1.46
CA THR A 10 -4.70 -8.89 -2.19
C THR A 10 -4.15 -7.69 -2.94
N TYR A 11 -4.96 -7.11 -3.84
CA TYR A 11 -4.65 -5.87 -4.58
C TYR A 11 -4.57 -4.60 -3.72
N GLY A 12 -4.65 -4.72 -2.39
CA GLY A 12 -4.51 -3.59 -1.45
C GLY A 12 -3.06 -3.14 -1.27
N GLY A 13 -2.87 -1.88 -0.88
CA GLY A 13 -1.54 -1.29 -0.73
C GLY A 13 -0.59 -2.05 0.20
N SER A 14 -1.10 -2.62 1.30
CA SER A 14 -0.28 -3.43 2.22
C SER A 14 0.23 -4.73 1.61
N GLY A 15 -0.61 -5.43 0.80
CA GLY A 15 -0.20 -6.64 0.08
C GLY A 15 0.85 -6.32 -0.99
N VAL A 16 0.70 -5.19 -1.67
CA VAL A 16 1.69 -4.67 -2.62
C VAL A 16 3.03 -4.42 -1.94
N VAL A 17 3.04 -3.63 -0.86
CA VAL A 17 4.28 -3.28 -0.13
C VAL A 17 4.97 -4.53 0.42
N ALA A 18 4.22 -5.46 1.01
CA ALA A 18 4.79 -6.70 1.55
C ALA A 18 5.43 -7.57 0.45
N THR A 19 4.77 -7.67 -0.70
CA THR A 19 5.27 -8.47 -1.82
C THR A 19 6.51 -7.84 -2.44
N GLU A 20 6.47 -6.54 -2.70
CA GLU A 20 7.63 -5.80 -3.23
C GLU A 20 8.82 -5.84 -2.24
N LEU A 21 8.57 -5.72 -0.93
CA LEU A 21 9.61 -5.89 0.08
C LEU A 21 10.29 -7.27 -0.02
N GLY A 22 9.50 -8.33 -0.14
CA GLY A 22 10.05 -9.68 -0.28
C GLY A 22 10.85 -9.87 -1.57
N ILE A 23 10.39 -9.32 -2.69
CA ILE A 23 11.10 -9.36 -3.97
C ILE A 23 12.44 -8.63 -3.86
N GLU A 24 12.44 -7.41 -3.34
CA GLU A 24 13.65 -6.60 -3.18
C GLU A 24 14.66 -7.25 -2.21
N LEU A 25 14.20 -7.85 -1.11
CA LEU A 25 15.06 -8.60 -0.19
C LEU A 25 15.66 -9.83 -0.87
N ALA A 26 14.90 -10.56 -1.66
CA ALA A 26 15.39 -11.73 -2.40
C ALA A 26 16.45 -11.35 -3.45
N GLN A 27 16.27 -10.23 -4.16
CA GLN A 27 17.26 -9.69 -5.09
C GLN A 27 18.56 -9.28 -4.39
N ARG A 28 18.49 -8.92 -3.11
CA ARG A 28 19.66 -8.61 -2.26
C ARG A 28 20.31 -9.86 -1.63
N GLY A 29 19.86 -11.06 -1.99
CA GLY A 29 20.44 -12.32 -1.57
C GLY A 29 19.89 -12.90 -0.27
N HIS A 30 18.75 -12.40 0.22
CA HIS A 30 17.99 -13.04 1.29
C HIS A 30 17.14 -14.18 0.73
N GLU A 31 16.90 -15.22 1.53
CA GLU A 31 15.93 -16.27 1.23
C GLU A 31 14.57 -15.84 1.83
N VAL A 32 13.55 -15.71 1.00
CA VAL A 32 12.24 -15.19 1.40
C VAL A 32 11.16 -16.25 1.26
N HIS A 33 10.40 -16.46 2.32
CA HIS A 33 9.33 -17.44 2.41
C HIS A 33 7.99 -16.73 2.61
N PHE A 34 7.18 -16.59 1.56
CA PHE A 34 5.81 -16.09 1.71
C PHE A 34 4.91 -17.16 2.30
N ILE A 35 4.25 -16.86 3.42
CA ILE A 35 3.34 -17.76 4.15
C ILE A 35 1.96 -17.09 4.17
N THR A 36 1.08 -17.45 3.22
CA THR A 36 -0.19 -16.77 2.98
C THR A 36 -1.25 -17.76 2.46
N TYR A 37 -2.55 -17.43 2.54
CA TYR A 37 -3.65 -18.29 2.08
C TYR A 37 -3.79 -18.36 0.54
N SER A 38 -3.14 -17.50 -0.20
CA SER A 38 -3.01 -17.58 -1.66
C SER A 38 -1.73 -16.86 -2.08
N GLN A 39 -1.23 -17.16 -3.28
CA GLN A 39 -0.03 -16.50 -3.80
C GLN A 39 -0.26 -14.98 -3.90
N PRO A 40 0.67 -14.15 -3.37
CA PRO A 40 0.59 -12.71 -3.53
C PRO A 40 0.53 -12.30 -5.02
N PHE A 41 -0.42 -11.44 -5.38
CA PHE A 41 -0.76 -11.20 -6.79
C PHE A 41 0.40 -10.61 -7.63
N ARG A 42 1.35 -9.89 -7.02
CA ARG A 42 2.56 -9.38 -7.69
C ARG A 42 3.69 -10.39 -7.77
N LEU A 43 3.58 -11.51 -7.10
CA LEU A 43 4.55 -12.59 -7.19
C LEU A 43 4.26 -13.44 -8.44
N GLN A 44 4.66 -12.96 -9.60
CA GLN A 44 4.43 -13.62 -10.89
C GLN A 44 5.58 -14.55 -11.24
N GLY A 45 5.27 -15.85 -11.36
CA GLY A 45 6.23 -16.89 -11.74
C GLY A 45 7.29 -17.20 -10.69
N PRO A 46 8.18 -18.18 -10.98
CA PRO A 46 9.30 -18.51 -10.11
C PRO A 46 10.29 -17.34 -10.00
N GLN A 47 10.62 -16.98 -8.78
CA GLN A 47 11.63 -15.95 -8.49
C GLN A 47 12.81 -16.58 -7.74
N PRO A 48 14.06 -16.27 -8.08
CA PRO A 48 15.22 -16.72 -7.31
C PRO A 48 15.10 -16.32 -5.83
N ASN A 49 15.44 -17.22 -4.93
CA ASN A 49 15.42 -17.00 -3.48
C ASN A 49 14.02 -16.72 -2.88
N ILE A 50 12.93 -16.99 -3.60
CA ILE A 50 11.57 -16.86 -3.08
C ILE A 50 10.89 -18.22 -3.08
N CYS A 51 10.35 -18.60 -1.92
CA CYS A 51 9.48 -19.74 -1.72
C CYS A 51 8.07 -19.28 -1.33
N TYR A 52 7.05 -20.02 -1.78
CA TYR A 52 5.66 -19.78 -1.41
C TYR A 52 5.13 -20.98 -0.64
N HIS A 53 4.46 -20.71 0.47
CA HIS A 53 3.84 -21.70 1.35
C HIS A 53 2.37 -21.35 1.57
N GLU A 54 1.50 -22.15 1.01
CA GLU A 54 0.06 -21.95 1.18
C GLU A 54 -0.39 -22.35 2.59
N VAL A 55 -1.27 -21.54 3.15
CA VAL A 55 -1.95 -21.79 4.42
C VAL A 55 -3.31 -22.37 4.12
N GLU A 56 -3.41 -23.68 4.22
CA GLU A 56 -4.68 -24.38 4.07
C GLU A 56 -5.47 -24.34 5.37
N VAL A 57 -6.75 -24.01 5.27
CA VAL A 57 -7.65 -23.98 6.41
C VAL A 57 -8.70 -25.09 6.23
N SER A 58 -8.62 -26.12 7.06
CA SER A 58 -9.56 -27.22 7.03
C SER A 58 -10.96 -26.77 7.44
N HIS A 59 -11.95 -27.12 6.64
CA HIS A 59 -13.35 -26.89 6.99
C HIS A 59 -13.79 -27.97 8.01
N TYR A 60 -14.24 -27.54 9.18
CA TYR A 60 -14.84 -28.41 10.19
C TYR A 60 -16.25 -27.90 10.51
N PRO A 61 -17.28 -28.79 10.46
CA PRO A 61 -18.69 -28.37 10.53
C PRO A 61 -19.10 -27.59 11.79
N LEU A 62 -18.34 -27.71 12.89
CA LEU A 62 -18.62 -26.99 14.14
C LEU A 62 -17.94 -25.62 14.19
N PHE A 63 -17.15 -25.27 13.20
CA PHE A 63 -16.59 -23.91 13.11
C PHE A 63 -17.51 -23.07 12.23
N ASP A 64 -18.21 -22.10 12.82
CA ASP A 64 -18.98 -21.11 12.07
C ASP A 64 -18.07 -20.30 11.12
N TYR A 65 -16.85 -20.02 11.58
CA TYR A 65 -15.79 -19.38 10.81
C TYR A 65 -14.51 -20.20 10.89
N PRO A 66 -13.91 -20.59 9.75
CA PRO A 66 -12.64 -21.31 9.74
C PRO A 66 -11.56 -20.49 10.46
N PRO A 67 -10.85 -21.03 11.47
CA PRO A 67 -9.86 -20.28 12.26
C PRO A 67 -8.54 -20.11 11.48
N TYR A 68 -8.54 -19.21 10.53
CA TYR A 68 -7.38 -18.91 9.68
C TYR A 68 -6.12 -18.58 10.48
N ASP A 69 -6.26 -17.78 11.52
CA ASP A 69 -5.19 -17.34 12.41
C ASP A 69 -4.44 -18.48 13.08
N LEU A 70 -5.16 -19.54 13.50
CA LEU A 70 -4.57 -20.75 14.08
C LEU A 70 -3.85 -21.60 13.03
N ALA A 71 -4.46 -21.77 11.85
CA ALA A 71 -3.83 -22.47 10.73
C ALA A 71 -2.55 -21.75 10.27
N LEU A 72 -2.60 -20.42 10.20
CA LEU A 72 -1.45 -19.59 9.87
C LEU A 72 -0.32 -19.73 10.90
N ALA A 73 -0.63 -19.69 12.21
CA ALA A 73 0.35 -19.89 13.26
C ALA A 73 1.06 -21.25 13.16
N SER A 74 0.29 -22.31 12.90
CA SER A 74 0.82 -23.67 12.71
C SER A 74 1.74 -23.72 11.49
N ARG A 75 1.32 -23.13 10.37
CA ARG A 75 2.12 -23.12 9.13
C ARG A 75 3.39 -22.28 9.29
N MET A 76 3.33 -21.14 9.98
CA MET A 76 4.52 -20.34 10.31
C MET A 76 5.54 -21.15 11.13
N ALA A 77 5.09 -21.88 12.15
CA ALA A 77 5.96 -22.70 12.98
C ALA A 77 6.61 -23.85 12.17
N GLU A 78 5.82 -24.54 11.37
CA GLU A 78 6.29 -25.63 10.49
C GLU A 78 7.34 -25.12 9.47
N VAL A 79 7.04 -24.05 8.74
CA VAL A 79 7.97 -23.49 7.74
C VAL A 79 9.24 -23.00 8.42
N ALA A 80 9.13 -22.39 9.60
CA ALA A 80 10.27 -21.94 10.37
C ALA A 80 11.19 -23.08 10.79
N GLU A 81 10.65 -24.23 11.19
CA GLU A 81 11.43 -25.41 11.56
C GLU A 81 12.05 -26.10 10.33
N ILE A 82 11.30 -26.26 9.23
CA ILE A 82 11.77 -26.95 8.02
C ILE A 82 12.89 -26.17 7.31
N TYR A 83 12.73 -24.87 7.19
CA TYR A 83 13.65 -24.02 6.42
C TYR A 83 14.63 -23.24 7.26
N ASP A 84 14.57 -23.37 8.58
CA ASP A 84 15.47 -22.72 9.53
C ASP A 84 15.43 -21.20 9.41
N LEU A 85 14.23 -20.62 9.46
CA LEU A 85 14.03 -19.18 9.32
C LEU A 85 14.73 -18.40 10.45
N ASP A 86 15.31 -17.26 10.12
CA ASP A 86 15.94 -16.34 11.08
C ASP A 86 14.90 -15.49 11.80
N LEU A 87 13.84 -15.03 11.09
CA LEU A 87 12.77 -14.19 11.62
C LEU A 87 11.48 -14.30 10.80
N LEU A 88 10.36 -13.90 11.42
CA LEU A 88 9.10 -13.63 10.71
C LEU A 88 8.92 -12.13 10.56
N HIS A 89 8.46 -11.68 9.39
CA HIS A 89 7.96 -10.33 9.19
C HIS A 89 6.49 -10.38 8.78
N VAL A 90 5.63 -9.86 9.64
CA VAL A 90 4.20 -9.87 9.40
C VAL A 90 3.66 -8.46 9.19
N HIS A 91 2.76 -8.34 8.24
CA HIS A 91 2.09 -7.10 7.90
C HIS A 91 0.70 -7.11 8.50
N TYR A 92 0.38 -6.13 9.34
CA TYR A 92 -0.77 -5.95 10.23
C TYR A 92 -0.62 -6.54 11.63
N ALA A 93 -1.02 -5.75 12.61
CA ALA A 93 -1.09 -6.16 14.02
C ALA A 93 -2.07 -7.32 14.23
N ILE A 94 -3.19 -7.32 13.55
CA ILE A 94 -4.18 -8.40 13.56
C ILE A 94 -4.59 -8.77 12.13
N PRO A 95 -4.76 -10.07 11.83
CA PRO A 95 -4.51 -11.23 12.70
C PRO A 95 -3.04 -11.70 12.67
N HIS A 96 -2.22 -11.18 11.76
CA HIS A 96 -0.93 -11.78 11.39
C HIS A 96 0.09 -11.75 12.54
N SER A 97 0.17 -10.63 13.30
CA SER A 97 1.07 -10.55 14.45
C SER A 97 0.67 -11.50 15.59
N VAL A 98 -0.64 -11.70 15.78
CA VAL A 98 -1.15 -12.70 16.74
C VAL A 98 -0.72 -14.10 16.33
N SER A 99 -0.87 -14.46 15.04
CA SER A 99 -0.43 -15.75 14.51
C SER A 99 1.09 -15.95 14.65
N ALA A 100 1.87 -14.89 14.40
CA ALA A 100 3.33 -14.93 14.57
C ALA A 100 3.74 -15.11 16.05
N TYR A 101 3.03 -14.46 16.98
CA TYR A 101 3.22 -14.68 18.41
C TYR A 101 2.92 -16.13 18.82
N LEU A 102 1.83 -16.71 18.34
CA LEU A 102 1.52 -18.12 18.59
C LEU A 102 2.58 -19.05 18.01
N ALA A 103 3.04 -18.81 16.78
CA ALA A 103 4.14 -19.58 16.17
C ALA A 103 5.43 -19.47 17.00
N HIS A 104 5.78 -18.27 17.46
CA HIS A 104 6.92 -18.02 18.38
C HIS A 104 6.80 -18.88 19.65
N GLN A 105 5.63 -18.91 20.29
CA GLN A 105 5.39 -19.70 21.51
C GLN A 105 5.42 -21.22 21.25
N MET A 106 4.88 -21.68 20.10
CA MET A 106 4.93 -23.08 19.72
C MET A 106 6.36 -23.56 19.52
N ILE A 107 7.18 -22.77 18.84
CA ILE A 107 8.61 -23.04 18.62
C ILE A 107 9.36 -23.06 19.96
N ALA A 108 9.12 -22.09 20.85
CA ALA A 108 9.71 -22.04 22.18
C ALA A 108 9.37 -23.28 23.00
N ALA A 109 8.11 -23.70 22.98
CA ALA A 109 7.63 -24.89 23.72
C ALA A 109 8.19 -26.21 23.17
N SER A 110 8.50 -26.28 21.88
CA SER A 110 9.08 -27.49 21.27
C SER A 110 10.50 -27.80 21.77
N GLY A 111 11.23 -26.78 22.20
CA GLY A 111 12.63 -26.89 22.64
C GLY A 111 13.62 -27.30 21.53
N ARG A 112 13.17 -27.39 20.28
CA ARG A 112 13.98 -27.86 19.15
C ARG A 112 14.91 -26.79 18.60
N ARG A 113 14.53 -25.52 18.75
CA ARG A 113 15.30 -24.36 18.31
C ARG A 113 15.02 -23.14 19.22
N ARG A 114 15.80 -22.06 19.05
CA ARG A 114 15.52 -20.80 19.73
C ARG A 114 14.16 -20.24 19.27
N PRO A 115 13.43 -19.55 20.17
CA PRO A 115 12.21 -18.84 19.78
C PRO A 115 12.48 -17.90 18.60
N LEU A 116 11.61 -17.95 17.61
CA LEU A 116 11.75 -17.19 16.37
C LEU A 116 11.27 -15.74 16.61
N PRO A 117 12.12 -14.72 16.50
CA PRO A 117 11.67 -13.34 16.61
C PRO A 117 10.76 -12.97 15.46
N PHE A 118 9.83 -12.03 15.70
CA PHE A 118 8.95 -11.53 14.68
C PHE A 118 8.84 -10.00 14.69
N VAL A 119 8.80 -9.44 13.50
CA VAL A 119 8.61 -8.00 13.23
C VAL A 119 7.21 -7.79 12.71
N THR A 120 6.56 -6.72 13.17
CA THR A 120 5.23 -6.30 12.72
C THR A 120 5.29 -4.95 12.04
N THR A 121 4.82 -4.86 10.79
CA THR A 121 4.59 -3.57 10.10
C THR A 121 3.12 -3.19 10.16
N LEU A 122 2.85 -2.01 10.73
CA LEU A 122 1.52 -1.41 10.81
C LEU A 122 1.19 -0.66 9.52
N HIS A 123 -0.03 -0.86 8.98
CA HIS A 123 -0.44 -0.31 7.68
C HIS A 123 -1.59 0.70 7.75
N GLY A 124 -2.29 0.78 8.85
CA GLY A 124 -3.34 1.78 9.10
C GLY A 124 -4.71 1.20 9.38
N THR A 125 -5.29 0.35 8.54
CA THR A 125 -6.62 -0.25 8.80
C THR A 125 -6.66 -1.01 10.13
N ASP A 126 -5.57 -1.67 10.48
CA ASP A 126 -5.34 -2.36 11.76
C ASP A 126 -5.25 -1.39 12.96
N ILE A 127 -4.98 -0.14 12.73
CA ILE A 127 -4.81 0.87 13.77
C ILE A 127 -5.99 1.85 13.82
N THR A 128 -6.42 2.35 12.68
CA THR A 128 -7.39 3.46 12.60
C THR A 128 -8.83 3.02 12.47
N LEU A 129 -9.08 1.75 12.13
CA LEU A 129 -10.42 1.21 11.91
C LEU A 129 -10.67 -0.05 12.76
N VAL A 130 -10.17 -1.20 12.30
CA VAL A 130 -10.49 -2.51 12.91
C VAL A 130 -9.91 -2.62 14.31
N GLY A 131 -8.66 -2.18 14.52
CA GLY A 131 -7.98 -2.29 15.81
C GLY A 131 -8.61 -1.46 16.93
N LEU A 132 -9.38 -0.42 16.60
CA LEU A 132 -10.11 0.40 17.58
C LEU A 132 -11.46 -0.20 17.99
N ASP A 133 -11.95 -1.20 17.30
CA ASP A 133 -13.15 -1.90 17.71
C ASP A 133 -12.93 -2.56 19.08
N ARG A 134 -13.92 -2.45 19.96
CA ARG A 134 -13.85 -2.97 21.36
C ARG A 134 -13.51 -4.47 21.41
N SER A 135 -13.89 -5.23 20.39
CA SER A 135 -13.60 -6.67 20.27
C SER A 135 -12.15 -6.94 19.93
N TYR A 136 -11.46 -6.00 19.26
CA TYR A 136 -10.09 -6.19 18.77
C TYR A 136 -9.04 -5.34 19.49
N LEU A 137 -9.43 -4.25 20.14
CA LEU A 137 -8.48 -3.33 20.76
C LEU A 137 -7.51 -4.00 21.77
N PRO A 138 -7.96 -4.89 22.67
CA PRO A 138 -7.04 -5.55 23.60
C PRO A 138 -6.02 -6.45 22.93
N ILE A 139 -6.47 -7.23 21.94
CA ILE A 139 -5.59 -8.18 21.21
C ILE A 139 -4.64 -7.45 20.25
N THR A 140 -5.08 -6.33 19.66
CA THR A 140 -4.24 -5.48 18.81
C THR A 140 -3.11 -4.87 19.62
N ARG A 141 -3.43 -4.27 20.78
CA ARG A 141 -2.42 -3.74 21.71
C ARG A 141 -1.44 -4.84 22.12
N PHE A 142 -1.96 -5.97 22.59
CA PHE A 142 -1.14 -7.11 23.00
C PHE A 142 -0.19 -7.56 21.90
N SER A 143 -0.67 -7.73 20.66
CA SER A 143 0.15 -8.21 19.54
C SER A 143 1.28 -7.24 19.18
N ILE A 144 1.03 -5.92 19.26
CA ILE A 144 2.05 -4.89 19.06
C ILE A 144 3.11 -4.98 20.18
N GLU A 145 2.70 -5.10 21.44
CA GLU A 145 3.62 -5.18 22.59
C GLU A 145 4.45 -6.46 22.61
N GLN A 146 3.95 -7.57 22.06
CA GLN A 146 4.67 -8.84 21.99
C GLN A 146 5.60 -8.97 20.79
N SER A 147 5.52 -8.04 19.82
CA SER A 147 6.41 -8.05 18.67
C SER A 147 7.85 -7.76 19.07
N SER A 148 8.80 -8.52 18.54
CA SER A 148 10.25 -8.31 18.76
C SER A 148 10.73 -6.98 18.19
N GLY A 149 10.00 -6.43 17.21
CA GLY A 149 10.17 -5.12 16.64
C GLY A 149 8.91 -4.67 15.91
N VAL A 150 8.63 -3.37 15.92
CA VAL A 150 7.45 -2.79 15.28
C VAL A 150 7.87 -1.67 14.35
N THR A 151 7.30 -1.67 13.14
CA THR A 151 7.45 -0.55 12.20
C THR A 151 6.09 0.04 11.84
N ALA A 152 6.07 1.34 11.53
CA ALA A 152 4.93 2.04 10.97
C ALA A 152 5.32 2.68 9.64
N ILE A 153 4.36 2.76 8.70
CA ILE A 153 4.62 3.27 7.34
C ILE A 153 4.63 4.79 7.24
N SER A 154 4.34 5.50 8.34
CA SER A 154 4.37 6.97 8.44
C SER A 154 4.50 7.41 9.88
N GLU A 155 4.97 8.64 10.11
CA GLU A 155 4.99 9.29 11.43
C GLU A 155 3.57 9.44 11.98
N TYR A 156 2.62 9.83 11.13
CA TYR A 156 1.21 9.89 11.48
C TYR A 156 0.71 8.56 12.08
N LEU A 157 1.02 7.44 11.43
CA LEU A 157 0.55 6.14 11.91
C LEU A 157 1.23 5.73 13.22
N ARG A 158 2.53 6.03 13.38
CA ARG A 158 3.25 5.83 14.63
C ARG A 158 2.58 6.59 15.78
N GLU A 159 2.34 7.89 15.61
CA GLU A 159 1.73 8.74 16.62
C GLU A 159 0.32 8.28 16.98
N ARG A 160 -0.50 7.95 15.98
CA ARG A 160 -1.84 7.39 16.20
C ARG A 160 -1.79 6.08 16.98
N THR A 161 -0.83 5.20 16.67
CA THR A 161 -0.67 3.94 17.40
C THR A 161 -0.32 4.17 18.87
N LEU A 162 0.62 5.07 19.14
CA LEU A 162 1.00 5.42 20.52
C LEU A 162 -0.17 6.03 21.31
N GLN A 163 -0.94 6.92 20.68
CA GLN A 163 -2.07 7.59 21.31
C GLN A 163 -3.24 6.65 21.60
N GLU A 164 -3.63 5.83 20.62
CA GLU A 164 -4.84 5.01 20.70
C GLU A 164 -4.63 3.72 21.53
N PHE A 165 -3.45 3.12 21.46
CA PHE A 165 -3.19 1.84 22.11
C PHE A 165 -2.33 1.97 23.37
N GLY A 166 -1.67 3.11 23.61
CA GLY A 166 -0.80 3.32 24.76
C GLY A 166 0.32 2.27 24.86
N VAL A 167 0.83 1.81 23.71
CA VAL A 167 1.91 0.83 23.65
C VAL A 167 3.24 1.45 24.07
N THR A 168 4.09 0.64 24.73
CA THR A 168 5.39 1.05 25.21
C THR A 168 6.54 0.61 24.32
N ASN A 169 6.30 -0.34 23.41
CA ASN A 169 7.27 -0.76 22.41
C ASN A 169 7.64 0.41 21.49
N GLY A 170 8.93 0.58 21.26
CA GLY A 170 9.42 1.56 20.29
C GLY A 170 8.94 1.20 18.88
N ILE A 171 8.27 2.14 18.21
CA ILE A 171 7.82 1.98 16.84
C ILE A 171 8.79 2.75 15.93
N ARG A 172 9.49 2.03 15.03
CA ARG A 172 10.35 2.66 14.01
C ARG A 172 9.50 3.06 12.81
N VAL A 173 9.66 4.26 12.31
CA VAL A 173 9.07 4.64 11.04
C VAL A 173 9.97 4.21 9.90
N ILE A 174 9.46 3.35 9.04
CA ILE A 174 10.02 3.02 7.73
C ILE A 174 8.90 3.24 6.73
N HIS A 175 9.00 4.32 5.97
CA HIS A 175 7.95 4.72 5.03
C HIS A 175 7.71 3.64 3.96
N ASN A 176 6.52 3.65 3.36
CA ASN A 176 6.31 2.89 2.13
C ASN A 176 7.25 3.40 1.03
N PHE A 177 7.56 2.52 0.11
CA PHE A 177 8.54 2.74 -0.95
C PHE A 177 7.96 2.40 -2.32
N VAL A 178 8.66 2.84 -3.35
CA VAL A 178 8.35 2.53 -4.75
C VAL A 178 9.63 2.17 -5.51
N ASN A 179 9.54 1.18 -6.38
CA ASN A 179 10.60 0.88 -7.34
C ASN A 179 10.54 1.90 -8.49
N CYS A 180 11.41 2.91 -8.44
CA CYS A 180 11.45 4.00 -9.41
C CYS A 180 11.93 3.61 -10.81
N ASP A 181 12.48 2.40 -10.98
CA ASP A 181 12.82 1.85 -12.30
C ASP A 181 11.62 1.17 -12.95
N LEU A 182 10.72 0.61 -12.14
CA LEU A 182 9.45 0.05 -12.60
C LEU A 182 8.40 1.15 -12.81
N TYR A 183 8.30 2.09 -11.88
CA TYR A 183 7.37 3.23 -11.95
C TYR A 183 8.06 4.43 -12.59
N ARG A 184 7.94 4.53 -13.91
CA ARG A 184 8.49 5.63 -14.71
C ARG A 184 7.78 5.78 -16.04
N ARG A 185 7.94 6.91 -16.67
CA ARG A 185 7.63 7.09 -18.09
C ARG A 185 8.70 6.42 -18.92
N ASP A 186 8.42 5.23 -19.42
CA ASP A 186 9.29 4.53 -20.37
C ASP A 186 9.12 5.10 -21.81
N PRO A 187 9.96 4.71 -22.79
CA PRO A 187 9.90 5.26 -24.15
C PRO A 187 8.53 5.10 -24.85
N GLU A 188 7.74 4.09 -24.47
CA GLU A 188 6.47 3.74 -25.11
C GLU A 188 5.26 4.41 -24.46
N TRP A 189 5.42 5.15 -23.36
CA TRP A 189 4.31 5.73 -22.62
C TRP A 189 3.39 6.63 -23.47
N LYS A 190 3.95 7.34 -24.48
CA LYS A 190 3.17 8.21 -25.38
C LYS A 190 2.27 7.42 -26.33
N GLU A 191 2.72 6.25 -26.77
CA GLU A 191 1.94 5.37 -27.61
C GLU A 191 0.78 4.76 -26.80
N ARG A 192 1.07 4.22 -25.63
CA ARG A 192 0.03 3.72 -24.71
C ARG A 192 -0.97 4.79 -24.31
N ARG A 193 -0.53 6.05 -24.14
CA ARG A 193 -1.45 7.16 -23.86
C ARG A 193 -2.52 7.36 -24.92
N ARG A 194 -2.24 7.10 -26.19
CA ARG A 194 -3.22 7.25 -27.29
C ARG A 194 -4.41 6.30 -27.14
N GLU A 195 -4.26 5.19 -26.42
CA GLU A 195 -5.37 4.28 -26.13
C GLU A 195 -6.41 4.92 -25.19
N PHE A 196 -5.96 5.80 -24.29
CA PHE A 196 -6.80 6.43 -23.26
C PHE A 196 -7.19 7.88 -23.60
N ALA A 197 -6.35 8.59 -24.34
CA ALA A 197 -6.55 9.99 -24.76
C ALA A 197 -6.16 10.16 -26.24
N PRO A 198 -6.98 9.63 -27.18
CA PRO A 198 -6.65 9.57 -28.62
C PRO A 198 -6.55 10.95 -29.29
N ASP A 199 -7.34 11.92 -28.80
CA ASP A 199 -7.40 13.28 -29.38
C ASP A 199 -6.46 14.26 -28.66
N GLY A 200 -5.53 13.74 -27.83
CA GLY A 200 -4.57 14.56 -27.10
C GLY A 200 -5.13 15.24 -25.84
N GLU A 201 -6.26 14.73 -25.34
CA GLU A 201 -6.88 15.24 -24.13
C GLU A 201 -5.96 15.12 -22.90
N ARG A 202 -6.18 15.93 -21.89
CA ARG A 202 -5.56 15.75 -20.57
C ARG A 202 -6.10 14.48 -19.93
N LEU A 203 -5.23 13.72 -19.29
CA LEU A 203 -5.57 12.43 -18.70
C LEU A 203 -5.40 12.46 -17.18
N LEU A 204 -6.53 12.41 -16.49
CA LEU A 204 -6.57 12.27 -15.05
C LEU A 204 -6.70 10.79 -14.68
N VAL A 205 -6.22 10.44 -13.50
CA VAL A 205 -6.36 9.08 -12.95
C VAL A 205 -6.77 9.10 -11.48
N HIS A 206 -7.62 8.16 -11.09
CA HIS A 206 -7.87 7.80 -9.69
C HIS A 206 -7.59 6.31 -9.52
N LEU A 207 -6.79 5.95 -8.52
CA LEU A 207 -6.40 4.58 -8.23
C LEU A 207 -6.77 4.23 -6.79
N SER A 208 -7.75 3.32 -6.61
CA SER A 208 -8.14 2.87 -5.27
C SER A 208 -8.95 1.57 -5.30
N ASN A 209 -9.31 1.06 -4.12
CA ASN A 209 -10.24 -0.06 -3.95
C ASN A 209 -11.72 0.37 -3.80
N PHE A 210 -12.08 1.53 -4.27
CA PHE A 210 -13.44 2.12 -4.31
C PHE A 210 -14.25 1.90 -3.03
N ARG A 211 -13.60 1.97 -1.86
CA ARG A 211 -14.28 2.04 -0.57
C ARG A 211 -14.76 3.47 -0.30
N PRO A 212 -15.81 3.70 0.51
CA PRO A 212 -16.30 5.04 0.83
C PRO A 212 -15.22 6.01 1.30
N VAL A 213 -14.26 5.53 2.08
CA VAL A 213 -13.11 6.31 2.57
C VAL A 213 -12.22 6.86 1.44
N LYS A 214 -12.28 6.27 0.23
CA LYS A 214 -11.51 6.71 -0.95
C LYS A 214 -12.22 7.77 -1.78
N ARG A 215 -13.52 7.98 -1.54
CA ARG A 215 -14.33 9.06 -2.12
C ARG A 215 -14.21 9.13 -3.65
N VAL A 216 -14.35 7.96 -4.33
CA VAL A 216 -14.27 7.89 -5.80
C VAL A 216 -15.32 8.77 -6.48
N LEU A 217 -16.46 9.02 -5.84
CA LEU A 217 -17.50 9.92 -6.33
C LEU A 217 -16.99 11.36 -6.41
N ASP A 218 -16.21 11.81 -5.44
CA ASP A 218 -15.58 13.13 -5.49
C ASP A 218 -14.56 13.24 -6.63
N ALA A 219 -13.85 12.17 -6.96
CA ALA A 219 -12.96 12.17 -8.11
C ALA A 219 -13.73 12.43 -9.42
N ILE A 220 -14.95 11.91 -9.55
CA ILE A 220 -15.86 12.19 -10.67
C ILE A 220 -16.37 13.63 -10.63
N GLU A 221 -16.70 14.14 -9.45
CA GLU A 221 -17.14 15.54 -9.26
C GLU A 221 -16.02 16.54 -9.61
N ILE A 222 -14.79 16.28 -9.18
CA ILE A 222 -13.61 17.06 -9.57
C ILE A 222 -13.42 17.01 -11.09
N PHE A 223 -13.48 15.81 -11.68
CA PHE A 223 -13.34 15.64 -13.12
C PHE A 223 -14.42 16.39 -13.91
N ASP A 224 -15.67 16.38 -13.44
CA ASP A 224 -16.78 17.13 -14.09
C ASP A 224 -16.46 18.62 -14.21
N ARG A 225 -15.83 19.21 -13.17
CA ARG A 225 -15.39 20.63 -13.21
C ARG A 225 -14.22 20.85 -14.18
N VAL A 226 -13.26 19.94 -14.16
CA VAL A 226 -12.07 20.00 -15.03
C VAL A 226 -12.48 19.94 -16.51
N GLN A 227 -13.31 18.95 -16.88
CA GLN A 227 -13.69 18.72 -18.29
C GLN A 227 -14.57 19.83 -18.87
N LYS A 228 -15.20 20.67 -18.03
CA LYS A 228 -15.90 21.90 -18.47
C LYS A 228 -14.96 23.03 -18.85
N ARG A 229 -13.69 22.95 -18.47
CA ARG A 229 -12.66 23.99 -18.73
C ARG A 229 -11.66 23.63 -19.82
N LEU A 230 -11.34 22.34 -19.94
CA LEU A 230 -10.36 21.84 -20.90
C LEU A 230 -10.70 20.41 -21.35
N PRO A 231 -10.34 20.00 -22.57
CA PRO A 231 -10.53 18.63 -23.04
C PRO A 231 -9.78 17.65 -22.12
N ALA A 232 -10.52 16.74 -21.46
CA ALA A 232 -9.94 15.81 -20.51
C ALA A 232 -10.70 14.48 -20.48
N ARG A 233 -10.02 13.43 -20.02
CA ARG A 233 -10.55 12.11 -19.71
C ARG A 233 -10.10 11.66 -18.32
N LEU A 234 -10.88 10.77 -17.71
CA LEU A 234 -10.56 10.22 -16.38
C LEU A 234 -10.44 8.70 -16.47
N MET A 235 -9.34 8.15 -15.98
CA MET A 235 -9.18 6.72 -15.73
C MET A 235 -9.50 6.42 -14.26
N LEU A 236 -10.41 5.49 -14.02
CA LEU A 236 -10.72 4.92 -12.72
C LEU A 236 -10.15 3.49 -12.67
N ILE A 237 -9.04 3.34 -11.92
CA ILE A 237 -8.33 2.07 -11.77
C ILE A 237 -8.65 1.49 -10.40
N GLY A 238 -9.13 0.25 -10.40
CA GLY A 238 -9.55 -0.48 -9.21
C GLY A 238 -11.00 -0.90 -9.23
N ASP A 239 -11.46 -1.43 -8.12
CA ASP A 239 -12.81 -1.97 -7.96
C ASP A 239 -13.20 -2.00 -6.49
N GLY A 240 -14.50 -2.00 -6.20
CA GLY A 240 -14.99 -2.04 -4.83
C GLY A 240 -16.44 -1.63 -4.66
N PRO A 241 -16.90 -1.45 -3.41
CA PRO A 241 -18.31 -1.24 -3.10
C PRO A 241 -18.96 -0.04 -3.81
N GLU A 242 -18.21 1.04 -4.07
CA GLU A 242 -18.74 2.24 -4.72
C GLU A 242 -18.67 2.21 -6.24
N ARG A 243 -18.26 1.10 -6.86
CA ARG A 243 -18.16 1.00 -8.33
C ARG A 243 -19.47 1.35 -9.02
N SER A 244 -20.56 0.69 -8.63
CA SER A 244 -21.88 0.93 -9.25
C SER A 244 -22.34 2.37 -9.07
N SER A 245 -22.14 2.95 -7.88
CA SER A 245 -22.48 4.36 -7.61
C SER A 245 -21.68 5.31 -8.49
N ALA A 246 -20.39 5.02 -8.72
CA ALA A 246 -19.52 5.81 -9.60
C ALA A 246 -19.98 5.73 -11.07
N GLU A 247 -20.36 4.56 -11.57
CA GLU A 247 -20.92 4.37 -12.91
C GLU A 247 -22.25 5.12 -13.11
N TRP A 248 -23.12 5.07 -12.10
CA TRP A 248 -24.38 5.84 -12.11
C TRP A 248 -24.14 7.35 -12.12
N LEU A 249 -23.25 7.86 -11.29
CA LEU A 249 -22.90 9.28 -11.26
C LEU A 249 -22.31 9.75 -12.58
N ALA A 250 -21.42 8.97 -13.18
CA ALA A 250 -20.84 9.26 -14.48
C ALA A 250 -21.91 9.34 -15.59
N LYS A 251 -22.89 8.44 -15.55
CA LYS A 251 -24.02 8.44 -16.48
C LYS A 251 -24.94 9.63 -16.26
N GLU A 252 -25.32 9.94 -15.02
CA GLU A 252 -26.17 11.07 -14.65
C GLU A 252 -25.59 12.41 -15.14
N LYS A 253 -24.27 12.55 -15.03
CA LYS A 253 -23.53 13.73 -15.49
C LYS A 253 -23.25 13.74 -16.99
N GLY A 254 -23.60 12.68 -17.73
CA GLY A 254 -23.28 12.56 -19.17
C GLY A 254 -21.79 12.41 -19.46
N LEU A 255 -21.02 11.83 -18.54
CA LEU A 255 -19.57 11.70 -18.60
C LEU A 255 -19.09 10.29 -18.99
N HIS A 256 -20.00 9.35 -19.30
CA HIS A 256 -19.68 7.94 -19.51
C HIS A 256 -18.70 7.71 -20.66
N ASP A 257 -18.69 8.55 -21.70
CA ASP A 257 -17.74 8.46 -22.82
C ASP A 257 -16.35 9.05 -22.51
N ARG A 258 -16.21 9.77 -21.39
CA ARG A 258 -14.98 10.44 -20.95
C ARG A 258 -14.35 9.80 -19.72
N ILE A 259 -15.05 8.87 -19.05
CA ILE A 259 -14.56 8.15 -17.88
C ILE A 259 -14.34 6.69 -18.25
N LEU A 260 -13.12 6.23 -18.04
CA LEU A 260 -12.67 4.87 -18.35
C LEU A 260 -12.62 4.06 -17.04
N PHE A 261 -13.55 3.13 -16.86
CA PHE A 261 -13.55 2.20 -15.71
C PHE A 261 -12.71 0.96 -16.04
N LEU A 262 -11.45 0.95 -15.63
CA LEU A 262 -10.50 -0.08 -16.03
C LEU A 262 -10.52 -1.34 -15.14
N GLY A 263 -11.22 -1.29 -13.99
CA GLY A 263 -11.20 -2.40 -13.05
C GLY A 263 -9.83 -2.61 -12.40
N LYS A 264 -9.62 -3.78 -11.80
CA LYS A 264 -8.32 -4.18 -11.24
C LYS A 264 -7.31 -4.40 -12.36
N GLN A 265 -6.11 -3.88 -12.20
CA GLN A 265 -5.04 -3.94 -13.19
C GLN A 265 -3.76 -4.52 -12.57
N ASP A 266 -3.11 -5.42 -13.28
CA ASP A 266 -1.83 -6.00 -12.86
C ASP A 266 -0.66 -5.04 -13.09
N LYS A 267 -0.64 -4.37 -14.24
CA LYS A 267 0.40 -3.42 -14.65
C LYS A 267 -0.06 -1.97 -14.44
N VAL A 268 -0.23 -1.59 -13.18
CA VAL A 268 -0.68 -0.24 -12.80
C VAL A 268 0.32 0.83 -13.22
N ASN A 269 1.62 0.55 -13.12
CA ASN A 269 2.71 1.44 -13.51
C ASN A 269 2.60 1.90 -14.99
N GLU A 270 2.26 1.00 -15.91
CA GLU A 270 2.10 1.34 -17.34
C GLU A 270 0.96 2.34 -17.58
N LYS A 271 -0.15 2.23 -16.81
CA LYS A 271 -1.29 3.14 -16.90
C LYS A 271 -0.99 4.47 -16.21
N LEU A 272 -0.41 4.44 -15.01
CA LEU A 272 0.00 5.66 -14.31
C LEU A 272 0.95 6.50 -15.17
N ALA A 273 1.94 5.87 -15.82
CA ALA A 273 2.87 6.58 -16.69
C ALA A 273 2.21 7.39 -17.82
N THR A 274 0.97 7.08 -18.19
CA THR A 274 0.22 7.81 -19.24
C THR A 274 -0.54 9.02 -18.73
N ALA A 275 -0.77 9.14 -17.41
CA ALA A 275 -1.59 10.19 -16.83
C ALA A 275 -0.80 11.49 -16.60
N ASP A 276 -1.54 12.59 -16.46
CA ASP A 276 -1.03 13.92 -16.13
C ASP A 276 -1.22 14.24 -14.64
N VAL A 277 -2.42 13.98 -14.11
CA VAL A 277 -2.81 14.29 -12.74
C VAL A 277 -3.42 13.06 -12.08
N LEU A 278 -3.04 12.80 -10.83
CA LEU A 278 -3.67 11.79 -9.99
C LEU A 278 -4.59 12.47 -8.98
N LEU A 279 -5.87 12.07 -8.96
CA LEU A 279 -6.86 12.54 -7.99
C LEU A 279 -6.94 11.57 -6.81
N MET A 280 -6.70 12.07 -5.60
CA MET A 280 -6.77 11.27 -4.37
C MET A 280 -7.60 12.03 -3.29
N PRO A 281 -8.94 12.12 -3.44
CA PRO A 281 -9.82 12.86 -2.55
C PRO A 281 -10.17 12.10 -1.25
N SER A 282 -9.31 11.21 -0.82
CA SER A 282 -9.55 10.26 0.29
C SER A 282 -9.88 10.98 1.60
N GLN A 283 -10.79 10.41 2.39
CA GLN A 283 -11.11 10.88 3.74
C GLN A 283 -10.02 10.49 4.75
N LEU A 284 -9.33 9.38 4.51
CA LEU A 284 -8.25 8.87 5.35
C LEU A 284 -7.22 8.12 4.49
N GLU A 285 -5.96 8.43 4.73
CA GLU A 285 -4.80 7.75 4.16
C GLU A 285 -3.71 7.58 5.22
N SER A 286 -3.19 6.39 5.35
CA SER A 286 -2.06 6.16 6.26
C SER A 286 -0.73 6.64 5.70
N PHE A 287 -0.60 6.72 4.35
CA PHE A 287 0.60 7.19 3.67
C PHE A 287 0.30 7.82 2.29
N GLY A 288 -0.53 7.15 1.46
CA GLY A 288 -0.82 7.57 0.09
C GLY A 288 0.03 6.87 -0.98
N LEU A 289 0.11 5.54 -0.94
CA LEU A 289 0.92 4.75 -1.89
C LEU A 289 0.60 5.07 -3.36
N ALA A 290 -0.69 5.26 -3.70
CA ALA A 290 -1.09 5.62 -5.06
C ALA A 290 -0.47 6.97 -5.51
N ALA A 291 -0.40 7.96 -4.59
CA ALA A 291 0.26 9.22 -4.88
C ALA A 291 1.79 9.05 -5.07
N LEU A 292 2.44 8.23 -4.24
CA LEU A 292 3.85 7.91 -4.41
C LEU A 292 4.14 7.23 -5.76
N GLU A 293 3.34 6.25 -6.14
CA GLU A 293 3.43 5.56 -7.43
C GLU A 293 3.22 6.55 -8.60
N GLY A 294 2.25 7.46 -8.47
CA GLY A 294 2.02 8.55 -9.43
C GLY A 294 3.21 9.50 -9.53
N MET A 295 3.72 9.99 -8.40
CA MET A 295 4.90 10.86 -8.36
C MET A 295 6.12 10.21 -9.04
N ALA A 296 6.36 8.93 -8.80
CA ALA A 296 7.42 8.18 -9.45
C ALA A 296 7.27 8.16 -10.99
N CYS A 297 6.05 8.21 -11.50
CA CYS A 297 5.73 8.32 -12.93
C CYS A 297 5.62 9.78 -13.45
N GLU A 298 6.04 10.78 -12.70
CA GLU A 298 5.88 12.22 -13.02
C GLU A 298 4.41 12.66 -13.16
N VAL A 299 3.48 11.96 -12.53
CA VAL A 299 2.07 12.33 -12.46
C VAL A 299 1.86 13.23 -11.24
N VAL A 300 1.23 14.39 -11.43
CA VAL A 300 1.04 15.36 -10.36
C VAL A 300 -0.10 14.94 -9.45
N PRO A 301 0.12 14.66 -8.16
CA PRO A 301 -0.96 14.35 -7.24
C PRO A 301 -1.72 15.61 -6.83
N VAL A 302 -3.05 15.54 -6.90
CA VAL A 302 -3.99 16.46 -6.24
C VAL A 302 -4.72 15.62 -5.20
N ALA A 303 -4.40 15.83 -3.93
CA ALA A 303 -4.79 14.95 -2.83
C ALA A 303 -5.39 15.74 -1.67
N THR A 304 -6.06 15.02 -0.78
CA THR A 304 -6.51 15.59 0.51
C THR A 304 -5.37 15.61 1.53
N GLN A 305 -5.35 16.63 2.38
CA GLN A 305 -4.35 16.82 3.45
C GLN A 305 -4.72 15.96 4.67
N VAL A 306 -4.64 14.62 4.53
CA VAL A 306 -5.04 13.68 5.60
C VAL A 306 -3.95 12.67 5.91
N GLY A 307 -3.90 12.27 7.17
CA GLY A 307 -3.02 11.18 7.62
C GLY A 307 -1.55 11.41 7.29
N GLY A 308 -0.92 10.42 6.66
CA GLY A 308 0.48 10.48 6.22
C GLY A 308 0.71 11.16 4.88
N VAL A 309 -0.32 11.66 4.17
CA VAL A 309 -0.18 12.31 2.86
C VAL A 309 0.71 13.55 2.91
N PRO A 310 0.64 14.42 3.94
CA PRO A 310 1.55 15.57 4.06
C PRO A 310 3.03 15.20 4.25
N GLU A 311 3.33 13.97 4.68
CA GLU A 311 4.71 13.48 4.74
C GLU A 311 5.28 13.19 3.34
N LEU A 312 4.40 12.94 2.37
CA LEU A 312 4.74 12.59 0.99
C LEU A 312 4.75 13.80 0.07
N ILE A 313 3.70 14.63 0.12
CA ILE A 313 3.44 15.73 -0.81
C ILE A 313 3.75 17.08 -0.16
N GLU A 314 4.63 17.85 -0.79
CA GLU A 314 4.87 19.25 -0.48
C GLU A 314 3.97 20.12 -1.38
N HIS A 315 3.01 20.84 -0.74
CA HIS A 315 2.00 21.62 -1.44
C HIS A 315 2.60 22.67 -2.37
N GLY A 316 2.16 22.68 -3.64
CA GLY A 316 2.62 23.60 -4.67
C GLY A 316 4.01 23.28 -5.24
N VAL A 317 4.73 22.29 -4.70
CA VAL A 317 6.08 21.90 -5.13
C VAL A 317 6.08 20.52 -5.79
N THR A 318 5.58 19.49 -5.09
CA THR A 318 5.53 18.11 -5.59
C THR A 318 4.12 17.60 -5.88
N GLY A 319 3.11 18.41 -5.59
CA GLY A 319 1.69 18.15 -5.78
C GLY A 319 0.85 19.18 -5.05
N PHE A 320 -0.44 18.94 -4.93
CA PHE A 320 -1.37 19.84 -4.27
C PHE A 320 -2.15 19.13 -3.17
N LEU A 321 -2.41 19.84 -2.08
CA LEU A 321 -3.16 19.38 -0.92
C LEU A 321 -4.38 20.29 -0.69
N ALA A 322 -5.54 19.69 -0.44
CA ALA A 322 -6.79 20.37 -0.12
C ALA A 322 -7.50 19.70 1.06
N GLU A 323 -8.52 20.34 1.60
CA GLU A 323 -9.35 19.77 2.66
C GLU A 323 -10.23 18.64 2.12
N VAL A 324 -10.63 17.71 3.00
CA VAL A 324 -11.55 16.62 2.65
C VAL A 324 -12.90 17.17 2.20
N GLY A 325 -13.34 16.77 1.02
CA GLY A 325 -14.62 17.22 0.44
C GLY A 325 -14.57 18.56 -0.27
N ASP A 326 -13.43 19.23 -0.27
CA ASP A 326 -13.24 20.48 -1.03
C ASP A 326 -12.95 20.18 -2.52
N VAL A 327 -14.00 19.71 -3.18
CA VAL A 327 -13.99 19.32 -4.59
C VAL A 327 -13.64 20.50 -5.50
N ASP A 328 -14.07 21.72 -5.12
CA ASP A 328 -13.85 22.92 -5.92
C ASP A 328 -12.37 23.30 -5.94
N THR A 329 -11.72 23.39 -4.79
CA THR A 329 -10.28 23.66 -4.69
C THR A 329 -9.45 22.58 -5.37
N MET A 330 -9.81 21.30 -5.22
CA MET A 330 -9.11 20.21 -5.91
C MET A 330 -9.24 20.32 -7.44
N ALA A 331 -10.42 20.70 -7.94
CA ALA A 331 -10.64 20.93 -9.37
C ALA A 331 -9.81 22.13 -9.87
N ASP A 332 -9.77 23.22 -9.11
CA ASP A 332 -8.98 24.40 -9.46
C ASP A 332 -7.48 24.09 -9.54
N TYR A 333 -6.94 23.31 -8.60
CA TYR A 333 -5.53 22.86 -8.67
C TYR A 333 -5.28 21.96 -9.89
N ALA A 334 -6.20 21.04 -10.19
CA ALA A 334 -6.06 20.20 -11.39
C ALA A 334 -6.11 21.04 -12.67
N ILE A 335 -7.02 22.02 -12.78
CA ILE A 335 -7.13 22.95 -13.92
C ILE A 335 -5.87 23.78 -14.05
N GLN A 336 -5.37 24.35 -12.95
CA GLN A 336 -4.14 25.15 -12.93
C GLN A 336 -2.97 24.39 -13.55
N VAL A 337 -2.74 23.16 -13.08
CA VAL A 337 -1.63 22.32 -13.55
C VAL A 337 -1.82 21.89 -15.02
N LEU A 338 -3.04 21.48 -15.38
CA LEU A 338 -3.33 20.97 -16.71
C LEU A 338 -3.36 22.04 -17.79
N SER A 339 -3.58 23.31 -17.42
CA SER A 339 -3.59 24.46 -18.34
C SER A 339 -2.19 24.98 -18.70
N ASP A 340 -1.16 24.66 -17.88
CA ASP A 340 0.22 25.09 -18.10
C ASP A 340 1.17 23.87 -18.17
N GLU A 341 1.62 23.55 -19.37
CA GLU A 341 2.54 22.42 -19.65
C GLU A 341 3.88 22.55 -18.89
N ASN A 342 4.38 23.79 -18.67
CA ASN A 342 5.62 24.00 -17.94
C ASN A 342 5.43 23.77 -16.44
N CYS A 343 4.28 24.20 -15.89
CA CYS A 343 3.89 23.93 -14.52
C CYS A 343 3.75 22.44 -14.29
N LEU A 344 3.01 21.73 -15.17
CA LEU A 344 2.81 20.28 -15.11
C LEU A 344 4.15 19.54 -15.09
N LYS A 345 5.05 19.83 -16.03
CA LYS A 345 6.37 19.20 -16.10
C LYS A 345 7.25 19.53 -14.90
N LYS A 346 7.22 20.77 -14.42
CA LYS A 346 8.02 21.19 -13.27
C LYS A 346 7.63 20.44 -12.02
N ILE A 347 6.33 20.40 -11.69
CA ILE A 347 5.82 19.73 -10.48
C ILE A 347 5.95 18.21 -10.61
N GLY A 348 5.64 17.63 -11.79
CA GLY A 348 5.81 16.20 -12.02
C GLY A 348 7.26 15.73 -11.82
N ARG A 349 8.25 16.47 -12.36
CA ARG A 349 9.67 16.18 -12.14
C ARG A 349 10.08 16.34 -10.68
N ALA A 350 9.64 17.41 -10.01
CA ALA A 350 9.90 17.58 -8.58
C ALA A 350 9.33 16.42 -7.74
N GLY A 351 8.11 15.98 -8.08
CA GLY A 351 7.49 14.81 -7.46
C GLY A 351 8.32 13.54 -7.64
N ARG A 352 8.80 13.27 -8.87
CA ARG A 352 9.67 12.12 -9.14
C ARG A 352 11.00 12.20 -8.38
N GLU A 353 11.65 13.35 -8.36
CA GLU A 353 12.90 13.52 -7.62
C GLU A 353 12.70 13.31 -6.11
N ALA A 354 11.59 13.81 -5.54
CA ALA A 354 11.23 13.55 -4.15
C ALA A 354 10.99 12.05 -3.90
N ALA A 355 10.25 11.35 -4.78
CA ALA A 355 10.03 9.91 -4.68
C ALA A 355 11.36 9.15 -4.70
N LYS A 356 12.28 9.45 -5.62
CA LYS A 356 13.60 8.82 -5.70
C LYS A 356 14.46 9.11 -4.47
N ALA A 357 14.53 10.36 -4.05
CA ALA A 357 15.41 10.78 -2.97
C ALA A 357 14.95 10.30 -1.59
N ARG A 358 13.65 10.08 -1.37
CA ARG A 358 13.09 9.83 -0.04
C ARG A 358 12.47 8.45 0.10
N PHE A 359 11.89 7.89 -0.97
CA PHE A 359 10.98 6.75 -0.90
C PHE A 359 11.33 5.62 -1.90
N SER A 360 12.53 5.62 -2.48
CA SER A 360 12.94 4.55 -3.38
C SER A 360 13.28 3.26 -2.63
N THR A 361 13.18 2.12 -3.32
CA THR A 361 13.59 0.80 -2.81
C THR A 361 15.04 0.79 -2.36
N GLU A 362 15.94 1.45 -3.10
CA GLU A 362 17.38 1.51 -2.78
C GLU A 362 17.65 2.20 -1.44
N ARG A 363 16.76 3.12 -1.03
CA ARG A 363 16.88 3.87 0.22
C ARG A 363 16.20 3.17 1.40
N LEU A 364 15.04 2.57 1.17
CA LEU A 364 14.20 2.09 2.28
C LEU A 364 14.40 0.60 2.59
N ILE A 365 14.75 -0.24 1.61
CA ILE A 365 15.02 -1.65 1.88
C ILE A 365 16.20 -1.84 2.83
N PRO A 366 17.34 -1.11 2.72
CA PRO A 366 18.42 -1.21 3.69
C PRO A 366 18.01 -0.89 5.14
N GLN A 367 16.98 -0.05 5.35
CA GLN A 367 16.48 0.25 6.70
C GLN A 367 15.75 -0.95 7.32
N TYR A 368 15.03 -1.74 6.50
CA TYR A 368 14.47 -3.02 6.94
C TYR A 368 15.57 -4.03 7.27
N GLU A 369 16.62 -4.15 6.43
CA GLU A 369 17.73 -5.05 6.69
C GLU A 369 18.46 -4.69 7.99
N GLU A 370 18.69 -3.41 8.26
CA GLU A 370 19.29 -2.92 9.50
C GLU A 370 18.40 -3.25 10.70
N PHE A 371 17.09 -2.97 10.57
CA PHE A 371 16.13 -3.25 11.63
C PHE A 371 16.04 -4.73 11.97
N TYR A 372 16.09 -5.62 10.97
CA TYR A 372 16.14 -7.06 11.20
C TYR A 372 17.39 -7.49 11.96
N ARG A 373 18.57 -6.95 11.59
CA ARG A 373 19.84 -7.24 12.31
C ARG A 373 19.76 -6.80 13.78
N GLU A 374 19.18 -5.64 14.07
CA GLU A 374 18.98 -5.16 15.44
C GLU A 374 18.04 -6.06 16.24
N VAL A 375 16.93 -6.49 15.62
CA VAL A 375 15.98 -7.41 16.25
C VAL A 375 16.63 -8.74 16.57
N LEU A 376 17.37 -9.30 15.62
CA LEU A 376 18.11 -10.55 15.80
C LEU A 376 19.18 -10.45 16.89
N ALA A 377 19.91 -9.34 16.95
CA ALA A 377 20.94 -9.11 17.98
C ALA A 377 20.36 -9.01 19.41
N ARG A 378 19.09 -8.55 19.56
CA ARG A 378 18.41 -8.50 20.86
C ARG A 378 17.83 -9.86 21.27
N ALA A 379 17.57 -10.74 20.32
CA ALA A 379 17.04 -12.08 20.56
C ALA A 379 18.11 -13.14 20.86
N CYS A 380 19.38 -12.81 20.67
CA CYS A 380 20.54 -13.63 21.03
C CYS A 380 20.96 -13.40 22.48
#